data_3e2b4e18908160c81b0c7d3a3bbf7824
#
_entry.id   3e2b4e18908160c81b0c7d3a3bbf7824
#
_cell.length_a   1.000
_cell.length_b   1.000
_cell.length_c   1.000
_cell.angle_alpha   90.00
_cell.angle_beta   90.00
_cell.angle_gamma   90.00
#
_symmetry.space_group_name_H-M   'P 1'
#
loop_
_entity.id
_entity.type
_entity.pdbx_description
1 polymer ?
#
loop_
_entity_poly.entity_id
_entity_poly.type
_entity_poly.pdbx_seq_one_letter_code
_entity_poly.pdbx_strand_id
1 'polypeptide(L)'
;MSNTQRVDKTLFEGSHYLGKPADHTDLLVRRRIEILKDFHAFWDAEASVLDIGCGNGNTVLQVAAAFKRAYGLEYAPDHESEFHQLKENLHAHNAEWVQHDISKAPFSPAVDRLISFEVIEHLPSEKAVLNYAASLREGGLFAISVPNKWWIFETHGASLPLLPWNRVPFFSWLPRPIHERWALARIYTKGRIKQLLADSGLEVMEMHYVTAPMDVVKWKPLQTLLRKYIFGNNTTVWPFKAVSIMVFGRKKA
;
A
#
# COMPACT_ATOMS: atom_id res chain seq x y z
N MET A 1 -17.44 9.30 -21.55
CA MET A 1 -16.85 9.78 -20.29
C MET A 1 -16.24 8.58 -19.59
N SER A 2 -14.93 8.57 -19.34
CA SER A 2 -14.25 7.38 -18.85
C SER A 2 -14.66 7.10 -17.39
N ASN A 3 -14.95 5.84 -17.08
CA ASN A 3 -15.30 5.37 -15.73
C ASN A 3 -14.25 5.72 -14.66
N THR A 4 -13.04 6.09 -15.05
CA THR A 4 -11.95 6.53 -14.19
C THR A 4 -12.27 7.81 -13.41
N GLN A 5 -13.03 8.75 -14.03
CA GLN A 5 -13.41 10.00 -13.36
C GLN A 5 -14.39 9.82 -12.20
N ARG A 6 -15.15 8.74 -12.15
CA ARG A 6 -16.17 8.50 -11.12
C ARG A 6 -15.55 7.91 -9.84
N VAL A 7 -14.54 7.07 -9.99
CA VAL A 7 -13.74 6.56 -8.86
C VAL A 7 -12.91 7.71 -8.27
N ASP A 8 -12.33 8.55 -9.15
CA ASP A 8 -11.52 9.70 -8.72
C ASP A 8 -12.31 10.75 -7.94
N LYS A 9 -13.61 10.92 -8.19
CA LYS A 9 -14.45 11.87 -7.45
C LYS A 9 -14.83 11.40 -6.05
N THR A 10 -14.92 10.09 -5.81
CA THR A 10 -15.37 9.54 -4.53
C THR A 10 -14.24 9.32 -3.53
N LEU A 11 -12.99 9.23 -3.97
CA LEU A 11 -11.86 8.85 -3.13
C LEU A 11 -11.47 9.90 -2.08
N PHE A 12 -11.88 11.17 -2.22
CA PHE A 12 -11.59 12.25 -1.27
C PHE A 12 -12.82 12.99 -0.77
N GLU A 13 -14.02 12.52 -1.09
CA GLU A 13 -15.28 13.17 -0.66
C GLU A 13 -15.78 12.69 0.72
N GLY A 14 -15.09 11.74 1.36
CA GLY A 14 -15.50 11.22 2.66
C GLY A 14 -14.40 10.48 3.40
N SER A 15 -14.33 10.64 4.71
CA SER A 15 -13.34 10.01 5.59
C SER A 15 -13.34 8.48 5.59
N HIS A 16 -14.39 7.84 5.12
CA HIS A 16 -14.50 6.37 5.07
C HIS A 16 -13.76 5.73 3.88
N TYR A 17 -13.30 6.52 2.92
CA TYR A 17 -12.47 6.05 1.80
C TYR A 17 -10.97 6.10 2.11
N LEU A 18 -10.57 6.89 3.08
CA LEU A 18 -9.25 6.83 3.66
C LEU A 18 -9.19 5.54 4.46
N GLY A 19 -8.31 4.61 4.08
CA GLY A 19 -8.15 3.35 4.77
C GLY A 19 -7.95 3.57 6.27
N LYS A 20 -8.45 2.66 7.11
CA LYS A 20 -8.09 2.69 8.52
C LYS A 20 -6.63 2.27 8.65
N PRO A 21 -5.81 3.00 9.45
CA PRO A 21 -4.47 2.57 9.76
C PRO A 21 -4.49 1.14 10.28
N ALA A 22 -3.56 0.33 9.79
CA ALA A 22 -3.44 -1.04 10.25
C ALA A 22 -2.83 -1.07 11.66
N ASP A 23 -3.32 -1.98 12.51
CA ASP A 23 -2.71 -2.25 13.81
C ASP A 23 -1.32 -2.89 13.61
N HIS A 24 -0.36 -2.60 14.49
CA HIS A 24 0.99 -3.19 14.48
C HIS A 24 0.96 -4.73 14.64
N THR A 25 -0.12 -5.29 15.15
CA THR A 25 -0.36 -6.74 15.23
C THR A 25 -0.92 -7.34 13.95
N ASP A 26 -1.26 -6.51 12.94
CA ASP A 26 -1.82 -6.99 11.68
C ASP A 26 -0.82 -7.89 10.93
N LEU A 27 -1.26 -9.12 10.67
CA LEU A 27 -0.43 -10.11 9.97
C LEU A 27 -0.04 -9.66 8.57
N LEU A 28 -0.86 -8.87 7.89
CA LEU A 28 -0.57 -8.36 6.55
C LEU A 28 0.56 -7.33 6.57
N VAL A 29 0.55 -6.39 7.53
CA VAL A 29 1.64 -5.43 7.73
C VAL A 29 2.94 -6.16 8.03
N ARG A 30 2.91 -7.11 8.97
CA ARG A 30 4.09 -7.94 9.29
C ARG A 30 4.63 -8.67 8.07
N ARG A 31 3.78 -9.28 7.25
CA ARG A 31 4.19 -9.95 6.02
C ARG A 31 4.88 -9.01 5.04
N ARG A 32 4.35 -7.79 4.86
CA ARG A 32 4.96 -6.79 3.98
C ARG A 32 6.34 -6.36 4.49
N ILE A 33 6.48 -6.15 5.80
CA ILE A 33 7.77 -5.82 6.40
C ILE A 33 8.76 -6.98 6.25
N GLU A 34 8.36 -8.22 6.48
CA GLU A 34 9.23 -9.39 6.29
C GLU A 34 9.66 -9.56 4.83
N ILE A 35 8.76 -9.34 3.86
CA ILE A 35 9.11 -9.36 2.44
C ILE A 35 10.05 -8.20 2.08
N LEU A 36 9.86 -7.01 2.68
CA LEU A 36 10.75 -5.88 2.51
C LEU A 36 12.15 -6.16 3.05
N LYS A 37 12.28 -6.91 4.14
CA LYS A 37 13.59 -7.29 4.70
C LYS A 37 14.41 -8.14 3.73
N ASP A 38 13.76 -8.95 2.91
CA ASP A 38 14.44 -9.77 1.90
C ASP A 38 15.00 -8.94 0.73
N PHE A 39 14.51 -7.70 0.56
CA PHE A 39 15.07 -6.76 -0.43
C PHE A 39 16.29 -6.03 0.14
N HIS A 40 17.41 -6.73 0.26
CA HIS A 40 18.61 -6.28 0.98
C HIS A 40 19.17 -4.94 0.50
N ALA A 41 19.10 -4.64 -0.80
CA ALA A 41 19.58 -3.36 -1.35
C ALA A 41 18.79 -2.14 -0.86
N PHE A 42 17.60 -2.35 -0.28
CA PHE A 42 16.75 -1.28 0.24
C PHE A 42 17.31 -0.65 1.53
N TRP A 43 18.04 -1.42 2.32
CA TRP A 43 18.49 -1.05 3.67
C TRP A 43 19.83 -0.35 3.62
N ASP A 44 19.90 0.88 4.16
CA ASP A 44 21.10 1.70 4.17
C ASP A 44 20.99 2.74 5.30
N ALA A 45 21.89 2.64 6.28
CA ALA A 45 21.90 3.50 7.47
C ALA A 45 22.18 4.99 7.16
N GLU A 46 22.76 5.30 6.00
CA GLU A 46 23.00 6.69 5.58
C GLU A 46 21.86 7.24 4.72
N ALA A 47 20.91 6.40 4.29
CA ALA A 47 19.80 6.79 3.45
C ALA A 47 18.65 7.44 4.23
N SER A 48 17.85 8.23 3.50
CA SER A 48 16.53 8.71 3.93
C SER A 48 15.42 7.83 3.38
N VAL A 49 14.36 7.58 4.16
CA VAL A 49 13.17 6.84 3.74
C VAL A 49 11.91 7.69 3.89
N LEU A 50 11.00 7.59 2.92
CA LEU A 50 9.68 8.21 2.91
C LEU A 50 8.62 7.11 2.82
N ASP A 51 7.66 7.11 3.73
CA ASP A 51 6.45 6.28 3.68
C ASP A 51 5.26 7.15 3.25
N ILE A 52 4.78 6.96 2.03
CA ILE A 52 3.65 7.71 1.48
C ILE A 52 2.34 7.03 1.88
N GLY A 53 1.44 7.80 2.52
CA GLY A 53 0.20 7.30 3.11
C GLY A 53 0.49 6.48 4.36
N CYS A 54 1.33 7.00 5.23
CA CYS A 54 1.83 6.28 6.40
C CYS A 54 0.75 5.98 7.46
N GLY A 55 -0.43 6.60 7.38
CA GLY A 55 -1.45 6.52 8.42
C GLY A 55 -0.88 6.94 9.77
N ASN A 56 -1.00 6.11 10.78
CA ASN A 56 -0.41 6.33 12.11
C ASN A 56 1.11 6.04 12.20
N GLY A 57 1.78 5.81 11.07
CA GLY A 57 3.22 5.58 11.00
C GLY A 57 3.66 4.14 11.27
N ASN A 58 2.73 3.20 11.36
CA ASN A 58 3.02 1.82 11.76
C ASN A 58 4.13 1.15 10.93
N THR A 59 4.23 1.42 9.63
CA THR A 59 5.31 0.87 8.78
C THR A 59 6.61 1.63 8.98
N VAL A 60 6.61 2.94 8.76
CA VAL A 60 7.83 3.76 8.77
C VAL A 60 8.53 3.75 10.12
N LEU A 61 7.77 3.79 11.22
CA LEU A 61 8.36 3.79 12.57
C LEU A 61 9.04 2.47 12.93
N GLN A 62 8.52 1.33 12.44
CA GLN A 62 9.16 0.02 12.66
C GLN A 62 10.47 -0.13 11.87
N VAL A 63 10.64 0.58 10.76
CA VAL A 63 11.85 0.49 9.94
C VAL A 63 12.81 1.66 10.15
N ALA A 64 12.40 2.71 10.86
CA ALA A 64 13.14 3.95 11.03
C ALA A 64 14.59 3.75 11.49
N ALA A 65 14.83 2.84 12.42
CA ALA A 65 16.17 2.58 12.97
C ALA A 65 17.22 2.10 11.93
N ALA A 66 16.74 1.62 10.76
CA ALA A 66 17.63 1.20 9.67
C ALA A 66 18.05 2.34 8.72
N PHE A 67 17.61 3.58 8.99
CA PHE A 67 17.83 4.73 8.12
C PHE A 67 18.35 5.94 8.90
N LYS A 68 18.97 6.88 8.20
CA LYS A 68 19.42 8.14 8.78
C LYS A 68 18.26 9.06 9.15
N ARG A 69 17.24 9.11 8.29
CA ARG A 69 15.99 9.86 8.48
C ARG A 69 14.81 9.07 7.93
N ALA A 70 13.69 9.13 8.61
CA ALA A 70 12.45 8.52 8.19
C ALA A 70 11.32 9.58 8.17
N TYR A 71 10.57 9.62 7.08
CA TYR A 71 9.44 10.54 6.92
C TYR A 71 8.16 9.75 6.75
N GLY A 72 7.16 10.03 7.56
CA GLY A 72 5.79 9.55 7.39
C GLY A 72 4.95 10.64 6.73
N LEU A 73 4.55 10.44 5.49
CA LEU A 73 3.73 11.37 4.72
C LEU A 73 2.28 10.94 4.77
N GLU A 74 1.39 11.82 5.25
CA GLU A 74 -0.03 11.53 5.33
C GLU A 74 -0.87 12.75 4.91
N TYR A 75 -1.97 12.47 4.22
CA TYR A 75 -2.93 13.51 3.81
C TYR A 75 -3.83 13.94 4.97
N ALA A 76 -4.36 12.97 5.72
CA ALA A 76 -5.31 13.21 6.81
C ALA A 76 -4.58 13.55 8.13
N PRO A 77 -4.90 14.68 8.78
CA PRO A 77 -4.25 15.07 10.03
C PRO A 77 -4.66 14.21 11.24
N ASP A 78 -5.74 13.43 11.10
CA ASP A 78 -6.36 12.70 12.22
C ASP A 78 -5.42 11.67 12.87
N HIS A 79 -4.36 11.24 12.16
CA HIS A 79 -3.41 10.21 12.62
C HIS A 79 -2.12 10.78 13.24
N GLU A 80 -1.92 12.09 13.25
CA GLU A 80 -0.70 12.73 13.74
C GLU A 80 -0.43 12.40 15.21
N SER A 81 -1.45 12.48 16.06
CA SER A 81 -1.30 12.19 17.50
C SER A 81 -0.93 10.73 17.76
N GLU A 82 -1.53 9.79 17.01
CA GLU A 82 -1.20 8.36 17.09
C GLU A 82 0.23 8.09 16.61
N PHE A 83 0.66 8.78 15.54
CA PHE A 83 2.04 8.69 15.04
C PHE A 83 3.04 9.10 16.12
N HIS A 84 2.84 10.25 16.77
CA HIS A 84 3.73 10.73 17.81
C HIS A 84 3.76 9.78 19.02
N GLN A 85 2.62 9.27 19.46
CA GLN A 85 2.57 8.27 20.52
C GLN A 85 3.32 6.99 20.17
N LEU A 86 3.14 6.48 18.95
CA LEU A 86 3.81 5.27 18.47
C LEU A 86 5.31 5.50 18.29
N LYS A 87 5.72 6.68 17.79
CA LYS A 87 7.11 7.10 17.67
C LYS A 87 7.86 7.03 19.00
N GLU A 88 7.27 7.56 20.07
CA GLU A 88 7.85 7.50 21.41
C GLU A 88 7.96 6.05 21.90
N ASN A 89 6.91 5.25 21.73
CA ASN A 89 6.87 3.85 22.14
C ASN A 89 7.93 3.00 21.43
N LEU A 90 8.24 3.30 20.18
CA LEU A 90 9.23 2.58 19.36
C LEU A 90 10.62 3.23 19.39
N HIS A 91 10.80 4.33 20.14
CA HIS A 91 12.04 5.10 20.18
C HIS A 91 12.57 5.52 18.79
N ALA A 92 11.66 5.81 17.84
CA ALA A 92 11.98 6.17 16.47
C ALA A 92 12.30 7.67 16.32
N HIS A 93 13.30 8.17 17.08
CA HIS A 93 13.60 9.60 17.21
C HIS A 93 13.97 10.28 15.88
N ASN A 94 14.48 9.52 14.90
CA ASN A 94 14.83 9.98 13.56
C ASN A 94 13.63 10.03 12.58
N ALA A 95 12.41 9.74 13.04
CA ALA A 95 11.21 9.79 12.24
C ALA A 95 10.49 11.13 12.40
N GLU A 96 9.88 11.62 11.32
CA GLU A 96 9.15 12.88 11.25
C GLU A 96 7.79 12.65 10.55
N TRP A 97 6.73 13.23 11.12
CA TRP A 97 5.41 13.30 10.48
C TRP A 97 5.34 14.50 9.56
N VAL A 98 4.79 14.32 8.36
CA VAL A 98 4.57 15.40 7.40
C VAL A 98 3.17 15.32 6.83
N GLN A 99 2.33 16.31 7.11
CA GLN A 99 1.04 16.46 6.46
C GLN A 99 1.24 16.96 5.03
N HIS A 100 0.93 16.11 4.04
CA HIS A 100 1.13 16.46 2.63
C HIS A 100 0.22 15.64 1.71
N ASP A 101 -0.30 16.29 0.67
CA ASP A 101 -1.09 15.65 -0.38
C ASP A 101 -0.22 15.28 -1.58
N ILE A 102 0.23 14.04 -1.62
CA ILE A 102 1.08 13.51 -2.71
C ILE A 102 0.37 13.55 -4.07
N SER A 103 -0.96 13.63 -4.11
CA SER A 103 -1.70 13.75 -5.36
C SER A 103 -1.51 15.11 -6.05
N LYS A 104 -1.12 16.14 -5.29
CA LYS A 104 -0.94 17.51 -5.77
C LYS A 104 0.49 17.88 -6.08
N ALA A 105 1.44 17.42 -5.24
CA ALA A 105 2.85 17.77 -5.38
C ALA A 105 3.76 16.65 -4.87
N PRO A 106 5.01 16.54 -5.39
CA PRO A 106 6.00 15.62 -4.82
C PRO A 106 6.45 16.09 -3.44
N PHE A 107 6.93 15.15 -2.63
CA PHE A 107 7.63 15.46 -1.39
C PHE A 107 9.03 16.06 -1.69
N SER A 108 9.44 17.04 -0.90
CA SER A 108 10.76 17.68 -1.02
C SER A 108 11.37 17.87 0.38
N PRO A 109 12.67 17.59 0.54
CA PRO A 109 13.64 17.14 -0.46
C PRO A 109 13.44 15.69 -0.88
N ALA A 110 13.86 15.34 -2.12
CA ALA A 110 13.79 13.97 -2.60
C ALA A 110 14.61 13.01 -1.72
N VAL A 111 14.07 11.80 -1.50
CA VAL A 111 14.62 10.78 -0.61
C VAL A 111 15.36 9.65 -1.36
N ASP A 112 16.09 8.83 -0.63
CA ASP A 112 16.83 7.69 -1.18
C ASP A 112 15.97 6.41 -1.28
N ARG A 113 14.97 6.28 -0.40
CA ARG A 113 14.06 5.13 -0.31
C ARG A 113 12.61 5.58 -0.18
N LEU A 114 11.69 4.87 -0.83
CA LEU A 114 10.27 5.16 -0.78
C LEU A 114 9.48 3.88 -0.47
N ILE A 115 8.59 3.97 0.49
CA ILE A 115 7.59 2.95 0.84
C ILE A 115 6.21 3.52 0.52
N SER A 116 5.29 2.69 0.03
CA SER A 116 3.86 3.04 -0.06
C SER A 116 3.03 1.77 -0.12
N PHE A 117 2.28 1.47 0.94
CA PHE A 117 1.50 0.25 1.04
C PHE A 117 0.00 0.53 1.05
N GLU A 118 -0.71 0.07 0.01
CA GLU A 118 -2.16 0.22 -0.18
C GLU A 118 -2.61 1.69 -0.21
N VAL A 119 -1.95 2.49 -1.04
CA VAL A 119 -2.24 3.95 -1.19
C VAL A 119 -2.63 4.31 -2.63
N ILE A 120 -1.91 3.80 -3.63
CA ILE A 120 -2.09 4.16 -5.05
C ILE A 120 -3.53 3.94 -5.52
N GLU A 121 -4.18 2.90 -5.02
CA GLU A 121 -5.58 2.57 -5.33
C GLU A 121 -6.58 3.63 -4.87
N HIS A 122 -6.21 4.44 -3.89
CA HIS A 122 -7.03 5.50 -3.30
C HIS A 122 -6.74 6.89 -3.87
N LEU A 123 -5.66 7.06 -4.63
CA LEU A 123 -5.32 8.37 -5.21
C LEU A 123 -6.41 8.84 -6.18
N PRO A 124 -6.70 10.14 -6.26
CA PRO A 124 -7.69 10.69 -7.20
C PRO A 124 -7.38 10.32 -8.64
N SER A 125 -6.11 10.29 -9.00
CA SER A 125 -5.63 9.89 -10.32
C SER A 125 -4.36 9.05 -10.22
N GLU A 126 -4.25 8.01 -11.06
CA GLU A 126 -3.02 7.22 -11.19
C GLU A 126 -1.82 8.08 -11.67
N LYS A 127 -2.08 9.26 -12.28
CA LYS A 127 -1.02 10.22 -12.66
C LYS A 127 -0.25 10.76 -11.45
N ALA A 128 -0.82 10.71 -10.25
CA ALA A 128 -0.14 11.10 -9.03
C ALA A 128 1.12 10.25 -8.73
N VAL A 129 1.27 9.09 -9.36
CA VAL A 129 2.49 8.26 -9.28
C VAL A 129 3.72 8.98 -9.88
N LEU A 130 3.53 9.99 -10.73
CA LEU A 130 4.62 10.88 -11.16
C LEU A 130 5.24 11.64 -9.97
N ASN A 131 4.43 12.01 -8.96
CA ASN A 131 4.92 12.65 -7.75
C ASN A 131 5.71 11.69 -6.87
N TYR A 132 5.39 10.38 -6.89
CA TYR A 132 6.23 9.35 -6.24
C TYR A 132 7.63 9.33 -6.85
N ALA A 133 7.71 9.27 -8.19
CA ALA A 133 8.99 9.31 -8.88
C ALA A 133 9.76 10.62 -8.63
N ALA A 134 9.06 11.76 -8.59
CA ALA A 134 9.69 13.05 -8.30
C ALA A 134 10.17 13.17 -6.84
N SER A 135 9.53 12.47 -5.91
CA SER A 135 9.93 12.42 -4.49
C SER A 135 11.15 11.52 -4.24
N LEU A 136 11.53 10.69 -5.21
CA LEU A 136 12.64 9.77 -5.12
C LEU A 136 13.86 10.30 -5.89
N ARG A 137 15.06 10.21 -5.33
CA ARG A 137 16.32 10.54 -6.03
C ARG A 137 16.56 9.60 -7.20
N GLU A 138 17.33 10.02 -8.18
CA GLU A 138 17.79 9.14 -9.26
C GLU A 138 18.54 7.94 -8.68
N GLY A 139 18.21 6.74 -9.17
CA GLY A 139 18.73 5.48 -8.62
C GLY A 139 18.15 5.08 -7.25
N GLY A 140 17.33 5.92 -6.63
CA GLY A 140 16.65 5.61 -5.38
C GLY A 140 15.70 4.42 -5.51
N LEU A 141 15.53 3.64 -4.42
CA LEU A 141 14.76 2.41 -4.42
C LEU A 141 13.37 2.60 -3.84
N PHE A 142 12.40 1.84 -4.33
CA PHE A 142 11.04 1.85 -3.81
C PHE A 142 10.48 0.46 -3.50
N ALA A 143 9.56 0.43 -2.54
CA ALA A 143 8.73 -0.70 -2.17
C ALA A 143 7.26 -0.25 -2.14
N ILE A 144 6.45 -0.77 -3.04
CA ILE A 144 5.04 -0.38 -3.20
C ILE A 144 4.17 -1.63 -3.10
N SER A 145 3.04 -1.56 -2.39
CA SER A 145 2.01 -2.60 -2.47
C SER A 145 0.68 -2.05 -2.95
N VAL A 146 -0.06 -2.87 -3.70
CA VAL A 146 -1.39 -2.55 -4.23
C VAL A 146 -2.30 -3.77 -4.14
N PRO A 147 -3.64 -3.60 -4.07
CA PRO A 147 -4.60 -4.71 -4.03
C PRO A 147 -4.52 -5.59 -5.27
N ASN A 148 -4.55 -6.91 -5.05
CA ASN A 148 -4.48 -7.89 -6.12
C ASN A 148 -5.87 -8.22 -6.68
N LYS A 149 -6.06 -8.00 -7.99
CA LYS A 149 -7.30 -8.33 -8.72
C LYS A 149 -7.76 -9.78 -8.54
N TRP A 150 -6.85 -10.71 -8.40
CA TRP A 150 -7.17 -12.15 -8.39
C TRP A 150 -7.53 -12.67 -6.99
N TRP A 151 -7.49 -11.83 -5.96
CA TRP A 151 -8.01 -12.20 -4.65
C TRP A 151 -9.54 -12.37 -4.71
N ILE A 152 -10.05 -13.40 -4.03
CA ILE A 152 -11.48 -13.79 -4.12
C ILE A 152 -12.41 -12.72 -3.54
N PHE A 153 -11.95 -11.99 -2.51
CA PHE A 153 -12.76 -11.00 -1.81
C PHE A 153 -12.34 -9.58 -2.17
N GLU A 154 -13.32 -8.70 -2.34
CA GLU A 154 -13.04 -7.26 -2.42
C GLU A 154 -12.52 -6.75 -1.07
N THR A 155 -11.31 -6.16 -1.06
CA THR A 155 -10.64 -5.76 0.18
C THR A 155 -11.10 -4.41 0.71
N HIS A 156 -11.43 -3.48 -0.19
CA HIS A 156 -11.81 -2.10 0.13
C HIS A 156 -13.33 -1.87 0.11
N GLY A 157 -14.09 -2.88 -0.29
CA GLY A 157 -15.54 -2.81 -0.38
C GLY A 157 -16.05 -2.27 -1.71
N ALA A 158 -17.36 -2.38 -1.89
CA ALA A 158 -18.07 -1.90 -3.06
C ALA A 158 -19.40 -1.25 -2.66
N SER A 159 -19.76 -0.13 -3.29
CA SER A 159 -21.05 0.53 -3.11
C SER A 159 -22.03 0.04 -4.18
N LEU A 160 -22.71 -1.08 -3.90
CA LEU A 160 -23.70 -1.64 -4.81
C LEU A 160 -25.10 -1.08 -4.52
N PRO A 161 -25.93 -0.78 -5.54
CA PRO A 161 -27.19 -0.04 -5.36
C PRO A 161 -28.26 -0.80 -4.56
N LEU A 162 -28.17 -2.11 -4.45
CA LEU A 162 -29.19 -2.97 -3.80
C LEU A 162 -28.61 -3.90 -2.72
N LEU A 163 -27.29 -3.91 -2.56
CA LEU A 163 -26.60 -4.84 -1.66
C LEU A 163 -25.55 -4.07 -0.85
N PRO A 164 -25.79 -3.81 0.44
CA PRO A 164 -24.81 -3.13 1.31
C PRO A 164 -23.66 -4.07 1.73
N TRP A 165 -23.04 -4.75 0.75
CA TRP A 165 -21.99 -5.71 1.01
C TRP A 165 -20.62 -5.06 0.91
N ASN A 166 -19.92 -4.98 2.00
CA ASN A 166 -18.57 -4.44 2.03
C ASN A 166 -17.53 -5.38 1.41
N ARG A 167 -17.84 -6.70 1.27
CA ARG A 167 -16.93 -7.71 0.73
C ARG A 167 -17.68 -8.73 -0.10
N VAL A 168 -17.82 -8.46 -1.38
CA VAL A 168 -18.50 -9.37 -2.32
C VAL A 168 -17.48 -10.34 -2.90
N PRO A 169 -17.64 -11.68 -2.75
CA PRO A 169 -16.77 -12.65 -3.40
C PRO A 169 -16.77 -12.48 -4.92
N PHE A 170 -15.61 -12.62 -5.55
CA PHE A 170 -15.39 -12.54 -7.00
C PHE A 170 -15.72 -11.20 -7.65
N PHE A 171 -16.07 -10.17 -6.89
CA PHE A 171 -16.35 -8.84 -7.43
C PHE A 171 -15.10 -8.23 -8.09
N SER A 172 -13.93 -8.42 -7.50
CA SER A 172 -12.64 -8.00 -8.05
C SER A 172 -12.28 -8.67 -9.38
N TRP A 173 -12.90 -9.82 -9.74
CA TRP A 173 -12.63 -10.53 -10.99
C TRP A 173 -13.38 -9.93 -12.19
N LEU A 174 -14.36 -9.08 -11.93
CA LEU A 174 -15.12 -8.41 -12.98
C LEU A 174 -14.19 -7.57 -13.90
N PRO A 175 -14.59 -7.36 -15.16
CA PRO A 175 -13.91 -6.40 -16.03
C PRO A 175 -13.78 -5.03 -15.38
N ARG A 176 -12.65 -4.37 -15.61
CA ARG A 176 -12.30 -3.07 -15.01
C ARG A 176 -13.44 -2.03 -15.05
N PRO A 177 -14.14 -1.80 -16.19
CA PRO A 177 -15.20 -0.80 -16.25
C PRO A 177 -16.39 -1.10 -15.31
N ILE A 178 -16.66 -2.38 -15.06
CA ILE A 178 -17.73 -2.81 -14.15
C ILE A 178 -17.26 -2.70 -12.70
N HIS A 179 -16.06 -3.19 -12.40
CA HIS A 179 -15.49 -3.13 -11.07
C HIS A 179 -15.33 -1.68 -10.60
N GLU A 180 -14.62 -0.83 -11.35
CA GLU A 180 -14.32 0.56 -10.97
C GLU A 180 -15.56 1.47 -10.93
N ARG A 181 -16.70 1.02 -11.45
CA ARG A 181 -17.99 1.73 -11.31
C ARG A 181 -18.51 1.71 -9.88
N TRP A 182 -18.24 0.63 -9.15
CA TRP A 182 -18.86 0.36 -7.84
C TRP A 182 -17.84 0.18 -6.71
N ALA A 183 -16.61 -0.16 -7.05
CA ALA A 183 -15.53 -0.34 -6.08
C ALA A 183 -15.13 0.98 -5.43
N LEU A 184 -14.68 0.90 -4.18
CA LEU A 184 -14.17 2.03 -3.39
C LEU A 184 -12.66 2.23 -3.58
N ALA A 185 -11.98 1.30 -4.26
CA ALA A 185 -10.56 1.40 -4.60
C ALA A 185 -10.27 0.71 -5.94
N ARG A 186 -9.17 1.09 -6.57
CA ARG A 186 -8.67 0.40 -7.77
C ARG A 186 -8.04 -0.92 -7.39
N ILE A 187 -8.03 -1.87 -8.32
CA ILE A 187 -7.34 -3.15 -8.18
C ILE A 187 -6.36 -3.35 -9.32
N TYR A 188 -5.32 -4.15 -9.06
CA TYR A 188 -4.21 -4.29 -9.97
C TYR A 188 -3.93 -5.74 -10.35
N THR A 189 -3.47 -5.94 -11.57
CA THR A 189 -2.69 -7.11 -11.99
C THR A 189 -1.22 -6.73 -11.97
N LYS A 190 -0.30 -7.71 -11.94
CA LYS A 190 1.15 -7.44 -12.08
C LYS A 190 1.47 -6.62 -13.34
N GLY A 191 0.79 -6.91 -14.46
CA GLY A 191 0.98 -6.15 -15.71
C GLY A 191 0.54 -4.69 -15.61
N ARG A 192 -0.64 -4.42 -15.00
CA ARG A 192 -1.16 -3.05 -14.84
C ARG A 192 -0.25 -2.20 -13.97
N ILE A 193 0.13 -2.69 -12.78
CA ILE A 193 1.00 -1.90 -11.90
C ILE A 193 2.40 -1.70 -12.48
N LYS A 194 2.96 -2.71 -13.15
CA LYS A 194 4.25 -2.59 -13.84
C LYS A 194 4.22 -1.50 -14.91
N GLN A 195 3.16 -1.45 -15.72
CA GLN A 195 3.01 -0.43 -16.75
C GLN A 195 2.86 0.98 -16.14
N LEU A 196 2.01 1.14 -15.12
CA LEU A 196 1.81 2.41 -14.43
C LEU A 196 3.13 2.96 -13.85
N LEU A 197 3.92 2.12 -13.20
CA LEU A 197 5.22 2.50 -12.64
C LEU A 197 6.21 2.88 -13.76
N ALA A 198 6.26 2.08 -14.84
CA ALA A 198 7.14 2.35 -15.97
C ALA A 198 6.81 3.69 -16.67
N ASP A 199 5.52 3.98 -16.85
CA ASP A 199 5.04 5.25 -17.44
C ASP A 199 5.35 6.46 -16.54
N SER A 200 5.60 6.21 -15.25
CA SER A 200 5.98 7.23 -14.27
C SER A 200 7.50 7.35 -14.06
N GLY A 201 8.33 6.64 -14.85
CA GLY A 201 9.79 6.69 -14.71
C GLY A 201 10.38 5.77 -13.63
N LEU A 202 9.57 4.84 -13.10
CA LEU A 202 9.96 3.87 -12.11
C LEU A 202 10.18 2.49 -12.74
N GLU A 203 11.38 1.94 -12.59
CA GLU A 203 11.75 0.62 -13.11
C GLU A 203 11.44 -0.46 -12.08
N VAL A 204 10.63 -1.44 -12.46
CA VAL A 204 10.31 -2.59 -11.62
C VAL A 204 11.40 -3.64 -11.70
N MET A 205 11.95 -4.03 -10.56
CA MET A 205 12.97 -5.07 -10.42
C MET A 205 12.35 -6.42 -10.03
N GLU A 206 11.48 -6.41 -9.01
CA GLU A 206 10.85 -7.63 -8.47
C GLU A 206 9.37 -7.41 -8.15
N MET A 207 8.59 -8.49 -8.22
CA MET A 207 7.17 -8.47 -7.83
C MET A 207 6.77 -9.76 -7.12
N HIS A 208 6.21 -9.61 -5.91
CA HIS A 208 5.74 -10.72 -5.09
C HIS A 208 4.23 -10.65 -4.84
N TYR A 209 3.57 -11.78 -4.80
CA TYR A 209 2.22 -11.90 -4.31
C TYR A 209 2.25 -12.08 -2.79
N VAL A 210 1.65 -11.15 -2.05
CA VAL A 210 1.54 -11.22 -0.59
C VAL A 210 0.39 -12.13 -0.21
N THR A 211 0.67 -13.19 0.53
CA THR A 211 -0.31 -14.19 0.93
C THR A 211 -1.38 -13.58 1.84
N ALA A 212 -2.64 -13.92 1.62
CA ALA A 212 -3.76 -13.40 2.40
C ALA A 212 -3.68 -13.79 3.88
N PRO A 213 -3.98 -12.88 4.82
CA PRO A 213 -3.89 -13.14 6.26
C PRO A 213 -5.04 -13.99 6.80
N MET A 214 -6.07 -14.26 5.99
CA MET A 214 -7.25 -15.04 6.34
C MET A 214 -8.07 -14.47 7.51
N ASP A 215 -8.05 -13.15 7.72
CA ASP A 215 -8.83 -12.45 8.76
C ASP A 215 -10.34 -12.49 8.51
N VAL A 216 -10.73 -12.79 7.27
CA VAL A 216 -12.14 -13.02 6.88
C VAL A 216 -12.74 -14.25 7.54
N VAL A 217 -11.92 -15.22 7.96
CA VAL A 217 -12.37 -16.44 8.64
C VAL A 217 -12.50 -16.18 10.13
N LYS A 218 -13.74 -16.07 10.61
CA LYS A 218 -14.01 -15.74 12.03
C LYS A 218 -13.86 -16.94 12.96
N TRP A 219 -14.03 -18.17 12.47
CA TRP A 219 -13.83 -19.37 13.26
C TRP A 219 -12.34 -19.65 13.47
N LYS A 220 -11.85 -19.39 14.67
CA LYS A 220 -10.42 -19.42 15.02
C LYS A 220 -9.70 -20.75 14.73
N PRO A 221 -10.27 -21.93 15.02
CA PRO A 221 -9.61 -23.21 14.69
C PRO A 221 -9.36 -23.36 13.18
N LEU A 222 -10.37 -23.03 12.35
CA LEU A 222 -10.23 -23.07 10.89
C LEU A 222 -9.23 -22.02 10.39
N GLN A 223 -9.27 -20.81 10.92
CA GLN A 223 -8.31 -19.75 10.58
C GLN A 223 -6.87 -20.21 10.86
N THR A 224 -6.64 -20.81 12.03
CA THR A 224 -5.31 -21.34 12.43
C THR A 224 -4.86 -22.47 11.50
N LEU A 225 -5.75 -23.40 11.16
CA LEU A 225 -5.46 -24.48 10.22
C LEU A 225 -5.07 -23.95 8.85
N LEU A 226 -5.89 -23.00 8.29
CA LEU A 226 -5.64 -22.38 7.00
C LEU A 226 -4.31 -21.63 6.98
N ARG A 227 -4.04 -20.84 8.02
CA ARG A 227 -2.77 -20.11 8.17
C ARG A 227 -1.58 -21.03 8.24
N LYS A 228 -1.70 -22.18 8.95
CA LYS A 228 -0.58 -23.11 9.10
C LYS A 228 -0.27 -23.88 7.82
N TYR A 229 -1.27 -24.38 7.11
CA TYR A 229 -1.07 -25.35 6.03
C TYR A 229 -1.24 -24.79 4.61
N ILE A 230 -2.00 -23.71 4.43
CA ILE A 230 -2.34 -23.20 3.11
C ILE A 230 -1.81 -21.78 2.87
N PHE A 231 -1.84 -20.92 3.90
CA PHE A 231 -1.51 -19.51 3.84
C PHE A 231 -0.36 -19.14 4.80
N GLY A 232 0.54 -20.07 5.11
CA GLY A 232 1.59 -19.88 6.11
C GLY A 232 2.74 -18.99 5.66
N ASN A 233 3.12 -19.05 4.39
CA ASN A 233 4.23 -18.27 3.85
C ASN A 233 3.83 -16.80 3.64
N ASN A 234 4.79 -15.88 3.73
CA ASN A 234 4.57 -14.46 3.48
C ASN A 234 4.22 -14.19 2.01
N THR A 235 4.83 -14.94 1.08
CA THR A 235 4.58 -14.84 -0.35
C THR A 235 3.98 -16.12 -0.92
N THR A 236 3.35 -16.01 -2.10
CA THR A 236 2.79 -17.13 -2.84
C THR A 236 2.99 -16.95 -4.34
N VAL A 237 3.07 -18.07 -5.08
CA VAL A 237 3.05 -18.04 -6.54
C VAL A 237 1.62 -18.01 -7.10
N TRP A 238 0.62 -18.33 -6.26
CA TRP A 238 -0.78 -18.43 -6.66
C TRP A 238 -1.51 -17.11 -6.48
N PRO A 239 -1.92 -16.41 -7.55
CA PRO A 239 -2.54 -15.10 -7.45
C PRO A 239 -3.84 -15.10 -6.63
N PHE A 240 -4.64 -16.16 -6.68
CA PHE A 240 -5.89 -16.29 -5.91
C PHE A 240 -5.68 -16.54 -4.40
N LYS A 241 -4.45 -16.78 -3.94
CA LYS A 241 -4.08 -16.83 -2.52
C LYS A 241 -3.52 -15.50 -2.00
N ALA A 242 -3.30 -14.54 -2.89
CA ALA A 242 -2.66 -13.27 -2.56
C ALA A 242 -3.67 -12.14 -2.45
N VAL A 243 -3.60 -11.39 -1.36
CA VAL A 243 -4.44 -10.21 -1.13
C VAL A 243 -3.87 -8.98 -1.83
N SER A 244 -2.55 -8.86 -1.93
CA SER A 244 -1.87 -7.73 -2.57
C SER A 244 -0.66 -8.17 -3.41
N ILE A 245 -0.19 -7.25 -4.23
CA ILE A 245 1.04 -7.36 -5.02
C ILE A 245 2.04 -6.38 -4.44
N MET A 246 3.19 -6.87 -4.01
CA MET A 246 4.32 -6.05 -3.58
C MET A 246 5.32 -5.92 -4.71
N VAL A 247 5.76 -4.71 -4.97
CA VAL A 247 6.62 -4.34 -6.10
C VAL A 247 7.85 -3.62 -5.57
N PHE A 248 9.02 -4.10 -5.93
CA PHE A 248 10.30 -3.47 -5.68
C PHE A 248 10.91 -2.94 -6.96
N GLY A 249 11.57 -1.82 -6.86
CA GLY A 249 12.21 -1.23 -8.03
C GLY A 249 13.04 -0.01 -7.68
N ARG A 250 13.40 0.73 -8.74
CA ARG A 250 14.23 1.94 -8.64
C ARG A 250 13.71 3.03 -9.57
N LYS A 251 14.01 4.27 -9.24
CA LYS A 251 13.89 5.37 -10.18
C LYS A 251 14.96 5.23 -11.25
N LYS A 252 14.56 5.37 -12.52
CA LYS A 252 15.52 5.45 -13.62
C LYS A 252 16.42 6.67 -13.46
N ALA A 253 17.68 6.49 -13.81
CA ALA A 253 18.62 7.60 -13.95
C ALA A 253 18.26 8.46 -15.17
#